data_f361aa3d441b8a7601e3cd8579710686
#
_entry.id   f361aa3d441b8a7601e3cd8579710686
#
_cell.length_a   1.000
_cell.length_b   1.000
_cell.length_c   1.000
_cell.angle_alpha   90.00
_cell.angle_beta   90.00
_cell.angle_gamma   90.00
#
_symmetry.space_group_name_H-M   'P 1'
#
loop_
_entity.id
_entity.type
_entity.pdbx_description
1 polymer ?
#
loop_
_entity_poly.entity_id
_entity_poly.type
_entity_poly.pdbx_seq_one_letter_code
_entity_poly.pdbx_strand_id
1 'polypeptide(L)'
;RLFDLKTQLAAFKGFKHVSIEELESHRESIDELNGKLSKVVSSIEKAGRDLQETDEKIERVSTVLQDYDLVTMKQQLDSFKKLRSSVNSMLQAYTNENNSFERSKKTIKILQDVPCGDSFPTCKFIKDAYNVKGKIDGQREKVNRALERLNRAAEALDVLKTENLVDKVTKVEKLTDALSKLQL
;
A
#
# COMPACT_ATOMS: atom_id res chain seq x y z
N ARG A 1 60.05 -62.99 42.46
CA ARG A 1 59.56 -61.97 43.42
C ARG A 1 60.30 -60.59 43.31
N LEU A 2 61.64 -60.57 43.26
CA LEU A 2 62.34 -59.25 43.09
C LEU A 2 62.22 -58.62 41.74
N PHE A 3 62.07 -59.45 40.66
CA PHE A 3 61.90 -59.04 39.29
C PHE A 3 60.48 -58.47 39.07
N ASP A 4 59.45 -59.05 39.67
CA ASP A 4 58.09 -58.58 39.63
C ASP A 4 57.92 -57.25 40.31
N LEU A 5 58.56 -57.06 41.46
CA LEU A 5 58.55 -55.79 42.18
C LEU A 5 59.29 -54.67 41.47
N LYS A 6 60.36 -54.97 40.71
CA LYS A 6 61.08 -54.01 39.87
C LYS A 6 60.25 -53.60 38.68
N THR A 7 59.51 -54.56 38.05
CA THR A 7 58.64 -54.30 36.94
C THR A 7 57.43 -53.42 37.40
N GLN A 8 56.86 -53.78 38.54
CA GLN A 8 55.76 -52.96 39.12
C GLN A 8 56.25 -51.56 39.49
N LEU A 9 57.45 -51.41 40.06
CA LEU A 9 58.04 -50.10 40.41
C LEU A 9 58.37 -49.29 39.14
N ALA A 10 58.81 -49.94 38.05
CA ALA A 10 59.03 -49.28 36.75
C ALA A 10 57.73 -48.83 36.12
N ALA A 11 56.66 -49.59 36.22
CA ALA A 11 55.31 -49.18 35.79
C ALA A 11 54.80 -47.96 36.61
N PHE A 12 55.04 -47.98 37.90
CA PHE A 12 54.66 -46.82 38.75
C PHE A 12 55.47 -45.56 38.44
N LYS A 13 56.74 -45.67 38.04
CA LYS A 13 57.55 -44.49 37.65
C LYS A 13 57.08 -43.84 36.34
N GLY A 14 56.26 -44.48 35.58
CA GLY A 14 55.65 -43.94 34.36
C GLY A 14 54.40 -43.11 34.63
N PHE A 15 53.79 -43.14 35.79
CA PHE A 15 52.66 -42.27 36.13
C PHE A 15 53.17 -40.89 36.44
N LYS A 16 52.75 -39.92 35.63
CA LYS A 16 52.91 -38.51 35.98
C LYS A 16 52.17 -38.25 37.29
N HIS A 17 52.91 -37.76 38.29
CA HIS A 17 52.33 -37.35 39.55
C HIS A 17 51.54 -36.05 39.29
N VAL A 18 50.22 -36.19 39.13
CA VAL A 18 49.32 -35.00 39.02
C VAL A 18 49.12 -34.47 40.43
N SER A 19 49.43 -33.22 40.66
CA SER A 19 49.20 -32.60 41.98
C SER A 19 47.70 -32.43 42.23
N ILE A 20 47.32 -32.45 43.51
CA ILE A 20 45.92 -32.20 43.91
C ILE A 20 45.47 -30.84 43.41
N GLU A 21 46.34 -29.81 43.43
CA GLU A 21 46.08 -28.49 42.94
C GLU A 21 45.82 -28.45 41.44
N GLU A 22 46.53 -29.24 40.62
CA GLU A 22 46.24 -29.38 39.17
C GLU A 22 44.89 -30.03 38.94
N LEU A 23 44.51 -31.02 39.75
CA LEU A 23 43.20 -31.69 39.64
C LEU A 23 42.06 -30.73 40.02
N GLU A 24 42.23 -29.91 41.08
CA GLU A 24 41.26 -28.89 41.49
C GLU A 24 41.12 -27.82 40.41
N SER A 25 42.22 -27.31 39.85
CA SER A 25 42.19 -26.33 38.74
C SER A 25 41.49 -26.87 37.50
N HIS A 26 41.73 -28.14 37.14
CA HIS A 26 41.02 -28.78 36.05
C HIS A 26 39.54 -28.95 36.33
N ARG A 27 39.16 -29.27 37.58
CA ARG A 27 37.77 -29.36 37.99
C ARG A 27 37.05 -28.02 37.86
N GLU A 28 37.64 -26.94 38.36
CA GLU A 28 37.11 -25.59 38.23
C GLU A 28 36.93 -25.20 36.74
N SER A 29 37.90 -25.51 35.90
CA SER A 29 37.84 -25.27 34.46
C SER A 29 36.71 -26.07 33.78
N ILE A 30 36.51 -27.33 34.20
CA ILE A 30 35.40 -28.17 33.70
C ILE A 30 34.06 -27.57 34.13
N ASP A 31 33.92 -27.16 35.36
CA ASP A 31 32.69 -26.57 35.88
C ASP A 31 32.36 -25.24 35.17
N GLU A 32 33.35 -24.39 34.89
CA GLU A 32 33.19 -23.17 34.08
C GLU A 32 32.77 -23.48 32.66
N LEU A 33 33.44 -24.46 32.03
CA LEU A 33 33.10 -24.88 30.65
C LEU A 33 31.69 -25.47 30.56
N ASN A 34 31.29 -26.28 31.54
CA ASN A 34 29.93 -26.83 31.64
C ASN A 34 28.89 -25.70 31.79
N GLY A 35 29.21 -24.68 32.62
CA GLY A 35 28.35 -23.48 32.73
C GLY A 35 28.22 -22.71 31.43
N LYS A 36 29.33 -22.54 30.69
CA LYS A 36 29.29 -21.92 29.33
C LYS A 36 28.50 -22.77 28.33
N LEU A 37 28.73 -24.09 28.34
CA LEU A 37 28.01 -25.02 27.46
C LEU A 37 26.50 -24.97 27.71
N SER A 38 26.07 -25.00 28.96
CA SER A 38 24.65 -24.89 29.33
C SER A 38 24.01 -23.61 28.80
N LYS A 39 24.71 -22.46 28.92
CA LYS A 39 24.22 -21.18 28.36
C LYS A 39 24.10 -21.21 26.83
N VAL A 40 25.08 -21.78 26.14
CA VAL A 40 25.07 -21.91 24.67
C VAL A 40 23.93 -22.81 24.23
N VAL A 41 23.76 -23.97 24.88
CA VAL A 41 22.65 -24.90 24.57
C VAL A 41 21.30 -24.19 24.75
N SER A 42 21.07 -23.51 25.84
CA SER A 42 19.85 -22.76 26.10
C SER A 42 19.62 -21.65 25.04
N SER A 43 20.70 -20.98 24.60
CA SER A 43 20.61 -19.97 23.53
C SER A 43 20.25 -20.58 22.18
N ILE A 44 20.81 -21.75 21.85
CA ILE A 44 20.48 -22.51 20.62
C ILE A 44 19.01 -22.95 20.64
N GLU A 45 18.53 -23.49 21.75
CA GLU A 45 17.14 -23.90 21.89
C GLU A 45 16.17 -22.72 21.73
N LYS A 46 16.53 -21.56 22.30
CA LYS A 46 15.75 -20.34 22.14
C LYS A 46 15.74 -19.88 20.67
N ALA A 47 16.92 -19.79 20.05
CA ALA A 47 17.03 -19.42 18.64
C ALA A 47 16.27 -20.39 17.71
N GLY A 48 16.27 -21.68 18.02
CA GLY A 48 15.49 -22.68 17.28
C GLY A 48 13.98 -22.43 17.38
N ARG A 49 13.47 -22.08 18.57
CA ARG A 49 12.05 -21.71 18.74
C ARG A 49 11.70 -20.41 18.00
N ASP A 50 12.55 -19.40 18.09
CA ASP A 50 12.35 -18.11 17.41
C ASP A 50 12.35 -18.31 15.89
N LEU A 51 13.21 -19.17 15.35
CA LEU A 51 13.26 -19.52 13.94
C LEU A 51 11.98 -20.22 13.51
N GLN A 52 11.54 -21.24 14.22
CA GLN A 52 10.30 -21.95 13.92
C GLN A 52 9.09 -21.01 13.91
N GLU A 53 8.97 -20.11 14.90
CA GLU A 53 7.89 -19.13 14.94
C GLU A 53 7.94 -18.17 13.75
N THR A 54 9.14 -17.80 13.31
CA THR A 54 9.34 -16.93 12.14
C THR A 54 8.95 -17.65 10.85
N ASP A 55 9.36 -18.92 10.68
CA ASP A 55 8.99 -19.73 9.52
C ASP A 55 7.46 -19.90 9.42
N GLU A 56 6.78 -20.18 10.53
CA GLU A 56 5.31 -20.25 10.56
C GLU A 56 4.66 -18.92 10.17
N LYS A 57 5.23 -17.77 10.55
CA LYS A 57 4.74 -16.44 10.14
C LYS A 57 4.94 -16.22 8.65
N ILE A 58 6.10 -16.58 8.11
CA ILE A 58 6.42 -16.51 6.69
C ILE A 58 5.43 -17.33 5.89
N GLU A 59 5.18 -18.58 6.28
CA GLU A 59 4.24 -19.46 5.60
C GLU A 59 2.81 -18.89 5.57
N ARG A 60 2.30 -18.43 6.73
CA ARG A 60 0.97 -17.82 6.82
C ARG A 60 0.83 -16.58 5.92
N VAL A 61 1.82 -15.68 5.97
CA VAL A 61 1.81 -14.45 5.15
C VAL A 61 1.92 -14.80 3.66
N SER A 62 2.79 -15.75 3.29
CA SER A 62 2.97 -16.19 1.91
C SER A 62 1.68 -16.81 1.34
N THR A 63 0.99 -17.62 2.13
CA THR A 63 -0.30 -18.23 1.73
C THR A 63 -1.34 -17.13 1.46
N VAL A 64 -1.45 -16.14 2.35
CA VAL A 64 -2.38 -15.02 2.16
C VAL A 64 -2.02 -14.21 0.90
N LEU A 65 -0.72 -14.00 0.63
CA LEU A 65 -0.27 -13.22 -0.53
C LEU A 65 -0.50 -13.93 -1.87
N GLN A 66 -0.55 -15.28 -1.89
CA GLN A 66 -0.82 -16.04 -3.11
C GLN A 66 -2.21 -15.72 -3.70
N ASP A 67 -3.17 -15.35 -2.87
CA ASP A 67 -4.53 -15.02 -3.29
C ASP A 67 -4.65 -13.62 -3.92
N TYR A 68 -3.59 -12.80 -3.88
CA TYR A 68 -3.62 -11.42 -4.33
C TYR A 68 -2.60 -11.15 -5.45
N ASP A 69 -3.10 -10.77 -6.61
CA ASP A 69 -2.26 -10.21 -7.69
C ASP A 69 -2.07 -8.69 -7.48
N LEU A 70 -1.00 -8.34 -6.77
CA LEU A 70 -0.67 -6.95 -6.46
C LEU A 70 -0.46 -6.10 -7.73
N VAL A 71 0.06 -6.68 -8.81
CA VAL A 71 0.31 -5.97 -10.07
C VAL A 71 -1.02 -5.55 -10.69
N THR A 72 -1.93 -6.50 -10.87
CA THR A 72 -3.28 -6.23 -11.39
C THR A 72 -4.05 -5.27 -10.50
N MET A 73 -3.97 -5.41 -9.18
CA MET A 73 -4.62 -4.49 -8.24
C MET A 73 -4.10 -3.06 -8.35
N LYS A 74 -2.79 -2.86 -8.52
CA LYS A 74 -2.19 -1.54 -8.76
C LYS A 74 -2.63 -0.94 -10.08
N GLN A 75 -2.69 -1.72 -11.15
CA GLN A 75 -3.19 -1.26 -12.45
C GLN A 75 -4.65 -0.82 -12.38
N GLN A 76 -5.50 -1.58 -11.67
CA GLN A 76 -6.90 -1.21 -11.44
C GLN A 76 -7.02 0.09 -10.64
N LEU A 77 -6.20 0.24 -9.59
CA LEU A 77 -6.17 1.46 -8.78
C LEU A 77 -5.74 2.69 -9.59
N ASP A 78 -4.74 2.55 -10.45
CA ASP A 78 -4.30 3.63 -11.34
C ASP A 78 -5.35 4.01 -12.37
N SER A 79 -6.02 3.02 -12.95
CA SER A 79 -7.14 3.24 -13.87
C SER A 79 -8.29 3.96 -13.18
N PHE A 80 -8.63 3.56 -11.96
CA PHE A 80 -9.64 4.23 -11.15
C PHE A 80 -9.25 5.69 -10.84
N LYS A 81 -8.00 5.95 -10.45
CA LYS A 81 -7.51 7.32 -10.19
C LYS A 81 -7.57 8.20 -11.43
N LYS A 82 -7.16 7.67 -12.58
CA LYS A 82 -7.22 8.38 -13.88
C LYS A 82 -8.67 8.72 -14.25
N LEU A 83 -9.57 7.75 -14.14
CA LEU A 83 -10.98 7.96 -14.47
C LEU A 83 -11.64 8.96 -13.52
N ARG A 84 -11.36 8.88 -12.22
CA ARG A 84 -11.82 9.84 -11.21
C ARG A 84 -11.37 11.27 -11.53
N SER A 85 -10.11 11.44 -11.92
CA SER A 85 -9.58 12.74 -12.37
C SER A 85 -10.30 13.26 -13.61
N SER A 86 -10.57 12.38 -14.57
CA SER A 86 -11.32 12.70 -15.78
C SER A 86 -12.76 13.13 -15.47
N VAL A 87 -13.46 12.42 -14.58
CA VAL A 87 -14.81 12.78 -14.14
C VAL A 87 -14.82 14.17 -13.49
N ASN A 88 -13.85 14.47 -12.64
CA ASN A 88 -13.74 15.79 -12.01
C ASN A 88 -13.53 16.90 -13.05
N SER A 89 -12.69 16.66 -14.06
CA SER A 89 -12.46 17.61 -15.17
C SER A 89 -13.74 17.82 -16.01
N MET A 90 -14.48 16.75 -16.30
CA MET A 90 -15.75 16.83 -17.02
C MET A 90 -16.83 17.54 -16.21
N LEU A 91 -16.88 17.34 -14.88
CA LEU A 91 -17.78 18.05 -13.99
C LEU A 91 -17.50 19.56 -14.01
N GLN A 92 -16.23 19.95 -13.97
CA GLN A 92 -15.84 21.35 -14.07
C GLN A 92 -16.23 21.96 -15.41
N ALA A 93 -16.00 21.24 -16.51
CA ALA A 93 -16.39 21.67 -17.85
C ALA A 93 -17.93 21.85 -17.96
N TYR A 94 -18.70 20.87 -17.49
CA TYR A 94 -20.17 20.96 -17.43
C TYR A 94 -20.61 22.19 -16.60
N THR A 95 -20.04 22.38 -15.42
CA THR A 95 -20.38 23.51 -14.54
C THR A 95 -20.12 24.85 -15.22
N ASN A 96 -18.99 24.98 -15.92
CA ASN A 96 -18.65 26.20 -16.66
C ASN A 96 -19.62 26.48 -17.81
N GLU A 97 -19.94 25.45 -18.62
CA GLU A 97 -20.91 25.60 -19.72
C GLU A 97 -22.31 25.91 -19.19
N ASN A 98 -22.75 25.24 -18.14
CA ASN A 98 -24.04 25.48 -17.51
C ASN A 98 -24.13 26.89 -16.92
N ASN A 99 -23.11 27.37 -16.22
CA ASN A 99 -23.06 28.74 -15.70
C ASN A 99 -23.12 29.79 -16.82
N SER A 100 -22.43 29.52 -17.94
CA SER A 100 -22.48 30.39 -19.12
C SER A 100 -23.91 30.43 -19.72
N PHE A 101 -24.52 29.26 -19.85
CA PHE A 101 -25.91 29.14 -20.35
C PHE A 101 -26.90 29.86 -19.43
N GLU A 102 -26.80 29.71 -18.12
CA GLU A 102 -27.67 30.39 -17.16
C GLU A 102 -27.49 31.94 -17.18
N ARG A 103 -26.26 32.39 -17.38
CA ARG A 103 -26.00 33.85 -17.61
C ARG A 103 -26.68 34.33 -18.89
N SER A 104 -26.55 33.55 -19.98
CA SER A 104 -27.21 33.88 -21.25
C SER A 104 -28.73 33.90 -21.13
N LYS A 105 -29.34 32.97 -20.40
CA LYS A 105 -30.80 33.01 -20.09
C LYS A 105 -31.21 34.29 -19.35
N LYS A 106 -30.43 34.68 -18.34
CA LYS A 106 -30.68 35.96 -17.61
C LYS A 106 -30.60 37.16 -18.54
N THR A 107 -29.59 37.19 -19.44
CA THR A 107 -29.45 38.29 -20.40
C THR A 107 -30.64 38.35 -21.38
N ILE A 108 -31.12 37.19 -21.88
CA ILE A 108 -32.27 37.14 -22.76
C ILE A 108 -33.56 37.57 -22.07
N LYS A 109 -33.70 37.31 -20.75
CA LYS A 109 -34.89 37.71 -20.00
C LYS A 109 -35.13 39.22 -20.05
N ILE A 110 -34.08 40.04 -20.19
CA ILE A 110 -34.18 41.47 -20.37
C ILE A 110 -35.07 41.85 -21.55
N LEU A 111 -35.10 41.02 -22.63
CA LEU A 111 -35.97 41.29 -23.79
C LEU A 111 -37.46 41.21 -23.46
N GLN A 112 -37.84 40.50 -22.39
CA GLN A 112 -39.23 40.39 -21.94
C GLN A 112 -39.69 41.64 -21.15
N ASP A 113 -38.75 42.33 -20.50
CA ASP A 113 -39.03 43.45 -19.61
C ASP A 113 -38.94 44.81 -20.32
N VAL A 114 -38.55 44.85 -21.61
CA VAL A 114 -38.34 46.10 -22.36
C VAL A 114 -39.51 46.36 -23.28
N PRO A 115 -40.15 47.56 -23.22
CA PRO A 115 -41.33 47.88 -24.04
C PRO A 115 -41.10 47.83 -25.56
N CYS A 116 -39.87 48.12 -26.01
CA CYS A 116 -39.48 48.07 -27.41
C CYS A 116 -39.25 46.67 -27.97
N GLY A 117 -39.10 45.61 -27.12
CA GLY A 117 -39.09 44.21 -27.48
C GLY A 117 -38.46 43.89 -28.84
N ASP A 118 -39.08 42.97 -29.58
CA ASP A 118 -38.62 42.55 -30.90
C ASP A 118 -38.70 43.60 -32.02
N SER A 119 -39.36 44.76 -31.77
CA SER A 119 -39.54 45.83 -32.75
C SER A 119 -38.25 46.60 -33.11
N PHE A 120 -37.26 46.62 -32.21
CA PHE A 120 -36.00 47.34 -32.40
C PHE A 120 -34.76 46.53 -32.07
N PRO A 121 -34.44 45.49 -32.80
CA PRO A 121 -33.34 44.56 -32.53
C PRO A 121 -31.94 45.22 -32.54
N THR A 122 -31.81 46.37 -33.16
CA THR A 122 -30.56 47.13 -33.28
C THR A 122 -30.38 48.14 -32.11
N CYS A 123 -31.33 48.24 -31.21
CA CYS A 123 -31.25 49.13 -30.05
C CYS A 123 -30.02 48.81 -29.21
N LYS A 124 -29.21 49.84 -28.89
CA LYS A 124 -27.96 49.72 -28.16
C LYS A 124 -28.11 49.01 -26.79
N PHE A 125 -29.26 49.13 -26.14
CA PHE A 125 -29.52 48.54 -24.81
C PHE A 125 -29.90 47.05 -24.87
N ILE A 126 -30.40 46.53 -25.99
CA ILE A 126 -30.89 45.16 -26.12
C ILE A 126 -30.14 44.35 -27.18
N LYS A 127 -29.21 44.97 -27.94
CA LYS A 127 -28.45 44.34 -29.01
C LYS A 127 -27.69 43.08 -28.51
N ASP A 128 -27.11 43.16 -27.32
CA ASP A 128 -26.35 42.01 -26.75
C ASP A 128 -27.30 40.86 -26.38
N ALA A 129 -28.51 41.17 -25.88
CA ALA A 129 -29.50 40.15 -25.56
C ALA A 129 -30.00 39.45 -26.82
N TYR A 130 -30.17 40.15 -27.98
CA TYR A 130 -30.50 39.55 -29.28
C TYR A 130 -29.37 38.65 -29.81
N ASN A 131 -28.11 39.12 -29.69
CA ASN A 131 -26.97 38.31 -30.11
C ASN A 131 -26.87 37.00 -29.29
N VAL A 132 -27.17 37.07 -27.99
CA VAL A 132 -27.21 35.93 -27.09
C VAL A 132 -28.41 35.02 -27.42
N LYS A 133 -29.62 35.60 -27.71
CA LYS A 133 -30.81 34.84 -28.12
C LYS A 133 -30.51 33.95 -29.32
N GLY A 134 -29.81 34.46 -30.34
CA GLY A 134 -29.43 33.70 -31.52
C GLY A 134 -28.46 32.56 -31.27
N LYS A 135 -27.77 32.56 -30.12
CA LYS A 135 -26.76 31.54 -29.78
C LYS A 135 -27.21 30.55 -28.66
N ILE A 136 -28.38 30.77 -28.06
CA ILE A 136 -28.84 30.07 -26.86
C ILE A 136 -29.06 28.56 -27.12
N ASP A 137 -29.56 28.19 -28.27
CA ASP A 137 -29.82 26.77 -28.60
C ASP A 137 -28.48 25.99 -28.77
N GLY A 138 -27.49 26.63 -29.41
CA GLY A 138 -26.16 26.05 -29.51
C GLY A 138 -25.47 25.92 -28.14
N GLN A 139 -25.73 26.84 -27.20
CA GLN A 139 -25.25 26.73 -25.84
C GLN A 139 -25.96 25.60 -25.07
N ARG A 140 -27.27 25.45 -25.23
CA ARG A 140 -28.06 24.33 -24.67
C ARG A 140 -27.50 22.99 -25.11
N GLU A 141 -27.22 22.84 -26.41
CA GLU A 141 -26.62 21.60 -26.91
C GLU A 141 -25.24 21.31 -26.34
N LYS A 142 -24.42 22.35 -26.11
CA LYS A 142 -23.12 22.17 -25.45
C LYS A 142 -23.27 21.67 -24.03
N VAL A 143 -24.19 22.24 -23.25
CA VAL A 143 -24.51 21.81 -21.89
C VAL A 143 -24.99 20.37 -21.87
N ASN A 144 -25.93 20.00 -22.76
CA ASN A 144 -26.45 18.64 -22.85
C ASN A 144 -25.36 17.64 -23.19
N ARG A 145 -24.51 17.95 -24.19
CA ARG A 145 -23.35 17.10 -24.54
C ARG A 145 -22.34 16.96 -23.40
N ALA A 146 -22.08 18.02 -22.66
CA ALA A 146 -21.20 17.98 -21.50
C ALA A 146 -21.80 17.11 -20.38
N LEU A 147 -23.11 17.22 -20.14
CA LEU A 147 -23.83 16.40 -19.16
C LEU A 147 -23.82 14.91 -19.54
N GLU A 148 -24.09 14.58 -20.80
CA GLU A 148 -24.03 13.18 -21.28
C GLU A 148 -22.65 12.57 -21.11
N ARG A 149 -21.57 13.32 -21.41
CA ARG A 149 -20.20 12.85 -21.22
C ARG A 149 -19.90 12.60 -19.75
N LEU A 150 -20.33 13.54 -18.88
CA LEU A 150 -20.17 13.40 -17.44
C LEU A 150 -20.89 12.16 -16.90
N ASN A 151 -22.14 11.95 -17.30
CA ASN A 151 -22.94 10.80 -16.87
C ASN A 151 -22.31 9.48 -17.28
N ARG A 152 -21.87 9.34 -18.54
CA ARG A 152 -21.18 8.13 -19.02
C ARG A 152 -19.87 7.87 -18.25
N ALA A 153 -19.11 8.92 -17.96
CA ALA A 153 -17.88 8.78 -17.20
C ALA A 153 -18.13 8.44 -15.73
N ALA A 154 -19.19 8.99 -15.13
CA ALA A 154 -19.61 8.68 -13.77
C ALA A 154 -20.10 7.23 -13.64
N GLU A 155 -20.90 6.74 -14.59
CA GLU A 155 -21.32 5.33 -14.67
C GLU A 155 -20.13 4.38 -14.78
N ALA A 156 -19.15 4.71 -15.65
CA ALA A 156 -17.93 3.93 -15.79
C ALA A 156 -17.10 3.92 -14.48
N LEU A 157 -17.07 5.04 -13.74
CA LEU A 157 -16.41 5.12 -12.46
C LEU A 157 -17.12 4.27 -11.39
N ASP A 158 -18.45 4.23 -11.40
CA ASP A 158 -19.22 3.39 -10.47
C ASP A 158 -19.00 1.90 -10.71
N VAL A 159 -18.89 1.48 -11.96
CA VAL A 159 -18.54 0.09 -12.32
C VAL A 159 -17.15 -0.29 -11.80
N LEU A 160 -16.19 0.65 -11.82
CA LEU A 160 -14.83 0.44 -11.30
C LEU A 160 -14.72 0.63 -9.78
N LYS A 161 -15.76 1.06 -9.10
CA LYS A 161 -15.79 1.15 -7.63
C LYS A 161 -15.74 -0.26 -7.05
N THR A 162 -14.55 -0.81 -7.00
CA THR A 162 -14.29 -1.96 -6.13
C THR A 162 -14.19 -1.40 -4.70
N GLU A 163 -15.22 -1.66 -3.91
CA GLU A 163 -15.24 -1.29 -2.50
C GLU A 163 -13.92 -1.74 -1.85
N ASN A 164 -13.23 -0.79 -1.25
CA ASN A 164 -11.98 -1.00 -0.52
C ASN A 164 -10.72 -1.39 -1.34
N LEU A 165 -10.65 -1.11 -2.67
CA LEU A 165 -9.44 -1.43 -3.45
C LEU A 165 -8.18 -0.74 -2.91
N VAL A 166 -8.29 0.52 -2.48
CA VAL A 166 -7.20 1.29 -1.87
C VAL A 166 -6.69 0.60 -0.61
N ASP A 167 -7.62 0.22 0.28
CA ASP A 167 -7.29 -0.44 1.54
C ASP A 167 -6.69 -1.83 1.31
N LYS A 168 -7.22 -2.57 0.34
CA LYS A 168 -6.69 -3.89 -0.05
C LYS A 168 -5.25 -3.76 -0.57
N VAL A 169 -4.98 -2.86 -1.52
CA VAL A 169 -3.63 -2.61 -2.04
C VAL A 169 -2.67 -2.24 -0.91
N THR A 170 -3.07 -1.31 -0.03
CA THR A 170 -2.24 -0.87 1.08
C THR A 170 -1.93 -2.01 2.07
N LYS A 171 -2.91 -2.90 2.34
CA LYS A 171 -2.70 -4.06 3.21
C LYS A 171 -1.75 -5.07 2.57
N VAL A 172 -1.93 -5.39 1.29
CA VAL A 172 -1.07 -6.32 0.56
C VAL A 172 0.36 -5.79 0.48
N GLU A 173 0.56 -4.49 0.22
CA GLU A 173 1.89 -3.86 0.25
C GLU A 173 2.56 -4.01 1.61
N LYS A 174 1.85 -3.71 2.70
CA LYS A 174 2.40 -3.88 4.07
C LYS A 174 2.77 -5.33 4.38
N LEU A 175 1.96 -6.29 3.93
CA LEU A 175 2.26 -7.71 4.12
C LEU A 175 3.49 -8.14 3.29
N THR A 176 3.63 -7.65 2.07
CA THR A 176 4.80 -7.90 1.22
C THR A 176 6.07 -7.33 1.84
N ASP A 177 6.01 -6.11 2.35
CA ASP A 177 7.13 -5.48 3.06
C ASP A 177 7.51 -6.21 4.35
N ALA A 178 6.50 -6.68 5.09
CA ALA A 178 6.73 -7.47 6.30
C ALA A 178 7.37 -8.82 5.98
N LEU A 179 6.91 -9.50 4.93
CA LEU A 179 7.50 -10.76 4.45
C LEU A 179 8.96 -10.57 4.06
N SER A 180 9.27 -9.52 3.28
CA SER A 180 10.64 -9.22 2.87
C SER A 180 11.58 -8.96 4.06
N LYS A 181 11.07 -8.39 5.15
CA LYS A 181 11.84 -8.16 6.39
C LYS A 181 12.07 -9.43 7.21
N LEU A 182 11.18 -10.41 7.10
CA LEU A 182 11.32 -11.69 7.81
C LEU A 182 12.25 -12.65 7.07
N GLN A 183 12.50 -12.43 5.78
CA GLN A 183 13.37 -13.25 4.93
C GLN A 183 14.83 -12.75 4.88
N LEU A 184 15.14 -11.60 5.47
CA LEU A 184 16.49 -11.03 5.62
C LEU A 184 17.13 -11.48 6.93
#